data_79b515355a9823fe6a060f5f4cf0bc41
#
_entry.id   79b515355a9823fe6a060f5f4cf0bc41
#
_cell.length_a   1.000
_cell.length_b   1.000
_cell.length_c   1.000
_cell.angle_alpha   90.00
_cell.angle_beta   90.00
_cell.angle_gamma   90.00
#
_symmetry.space_group_name_H-M   'P 1'
#
loop_
_entity.id
_entity.type
_entity.pdbx_description
1 polymer ?
#
loop_
_entity_poly.entity_id
_entity_poly.type
_entity_poly.pdbx_seq_one_letter_code
_entity_poly.pdbx_strand_id
1 'polypeptide(L)'
;MTAQSNITPESIVADLRYLQLLSRSFPTIAAASTEIINLEAILNLPKGTEHFLTDIHGEYEAFQHVLKNASGAVKRKVNEIFGHTLREIEKKELCTLIYYPEEKLQLIKATETDIDDWYLITLNQLVKVCQNVSSKYTRSKVRKSLPAEFSYIIQELLHESTIEPNKHAYINVIISTIISTRRADDFIIAMCNLIQRLTIDSLHIVGDIYDRGPGAHIIMDTLCDYHNFDIQWGNHDILWMGAASGNEACMANVIRLSMRYGNLGTLEDGYGINLLPLATFAMDTYADDPCTIFAPKTNFADSTYNEKTLRLITQMHKAITIIQFKLEANIINRRPEFGMGGRKLLEKIDFERGVFVYEGKEYPLRDTNFPTVDPADPYRLTDEEQELIEKIHYSFMNSEKLKKHMRCLFTYGGMYLVCNSNLLYHARSEERRVGKECR
;
A
#
# COMPACT_ATOMS: atom_id res chain seq x y z
N MET A 1 -21.93 9.04 28.50
CA MET A 1 -22.47 10.31 29.11
C MET A 1 -22.78 11.25 27.96
N THR A 2 -24.02 11.30 27.53
CA THR A 2 -24.51 12.23 26.51
C THR A 2 -24.56 13.63 27.14
N ALA A 3 -23.68 14.51 26.69
CA ALA A 3 -23.83 15.93 26.96
C ALA A 3 -25.14 16.39 26.31
N GLN A 4 -26.18 16.61 27.09
CA GLN A 4 -27.31 17.37 26.64
C GLN A 4 -26.81 18.80 26.37
N SER A 5 -26.49 19.08 25.10
CA SER A 5 -26.22 20.43 24.65
C SER A 5 -27.55 21.23 24.85
N ASN A 6 -27.56 22.20 25.75
CA ASN A 6 -28.64 23.14 25.86
C ASN A 6 -28.82 23.86 24.53
N ILE A 7 -29.84 23.48 23.76
CA ILE A 7 -30.16 24.09 22.47
C ILE A 7 -30.73 25.48 22.81
N THR A 8 -29.98 26.53 22.51
CA THR A 8 -30.42 27.92 22.66
C THR A 8 -30.84 28.51 21.31
N PRO A 9 -31.66 29.52 21.27
CA PRO A 9 -32.00 30.21 20.01
C PRO A 9 -30.75 30.68 19.24
N GLU A 10 -29.73 31.13 19.97
CA GLU A 10 -28.46 31.58 19.38
C GLU A 10 -27.72 30.42 18.70
N SER A 11 -27.70 29.22 19.31
CA SER A 11 -27.06 28.04 18.70
C SER A 11 -27.79 27.59 17.43
N ILE A 12 -29.13 27.69 17.42
CA ILE A 12 -29.93 27.37 16.22
C ILE A 12 -29.63 28.34 15.08
N VAL A 13 -29.47 29.64 15.37
CA VAL A 13 -29.13 30.64 14.34
C VAL A 13 -27.73 30.43 13.82
N ALA A 14 -26.78 30.10 14.68
CA ALA A 14 -25.38 29.77 14.25
C ALA A 14 -25.33 28.57 13.31
N ASP A 15 -26.14 27.55 13.57
CA ASP A 15 -26.15 26.30 12.80
C ASP A 15 -27.21 26.26 11.69
N LEU A 16 -27.89 27.38 11.42
CA LEU A 16 -29.07 27.42 10.52
C LEU A 16 -28.78 26.85 9.13
N ARG A 17 -27.62 27.18 8.53
CA ARG A 17 -27.23 26.65 7.21
C ARG A 17 -27.04 25.15 7.24
N TYR A 18 -26.43 24.62 8.28
CA TYR A 18 -26.23 23.19 8.48
C TYR A 18 -27.56 22.47 8.67
N LEU A 19 -28.44 23.01 9.50
CA LEU A 19 -29.79 22.48 9.72
C LEU A 19 -30.66 22.51 8.46
N GLN A 20 -30.53 23.55 7.63
CA GLN A 20 -31.20 23.62 6.33
C GLN A 20 -30.65 22.54 5.34
N LEU A 21 -29.36 22.20 5.38
CA LEU A 21 -28.82 21.10 4.59
C LEU A 21 -29.35 19.75 5.10
N LEU A 22 -29.35 19.52 6.39
CA LEU A 22 -29.90 18.30 7.00
C LEU A 22 -31.38 18.12 6.68
N SER A 23 -32.18 19.19 6.69
CA SER A 23 -33.61 19.12 6.37
C SER A 23 -33.92 18.66 4.95
N ARG A 24 -32.98 18.80 4.01
CA ARG A 24 -33.11 18.22 2.64
C ARG A 24 -33.04 16.70 2.64
N SER A 25 -32.20 16.13 3.51
CA SER A 25 -32.05 14.67 3.65
C SER A 25 -33.09 14.07 4.60
N PHE A 26 -33.49 14.82 5.59
CA PHE A 26 -34.45 14.43 6.64
C PHE A 26 -35.62 15.44 6.75
N PRO A 27 -36.52 15.45 5.76
CA PRO A 27 -37.53 16.53 5.63
C PRO A 27 -38.63 16.47 6.69
N THR A 28 -38.75 15.38 7.45
CA THR A 28 -39.75 15.20 8.51
C THR A 28 -39.11 14.74 9.81
N ILE A 29 -39.79 15.03 10.92
CA ILE A 29 -39.42 14.54 12.26
C ILE A 29 -39.31 13.00 12.24
N ALA A 30 -40.25 12.31 11.60
CA ALA A 30 -40.24 10.87 11.49
C ALA A 30 -38.99 10.35 10.76
N ALA A 31 -38.60 10.99 9.66
CA ALA A 31 -37.37 10.62 8.92
C ALA A 31 -36.12 10.85 9.77
N ALA A 32 -36.01 11.98 10.43
CA ALA A 32 -34.90 12.30 11.32
C ALA A 32 -34.84 11.33 12.53
N SER A 33 -35.97 11.04 13.16
CA SER A 33 -36.03 10.09 14.28
C SER A 33 -35.64 8.67 13.86
N THR A 34 -36.08 8.22 12.70
CA THR A 34 -35.69 6.91 12.15
C THR A 34 -34.18 6.81 11.96
N GLU A 35 -33.56 7.87 11.41
CA GLU A 35 -32.11 7.89 11.23
C GLU A 35 -31.35 7.96 12.56
N ILE A 36 -31.82 8.72 13.53
CA ILE A 36 -31.26 8.76 14.90
C ILE A 36 -31.29 7.36 15.52
N ILE A 37 -32.42 6.65 15.44
CA ILE A 37 -32.55 5.28 15.95
C ILE A 37 -31.59 4.36 15.27
N ASN A 38 -31.43 4.46 13.93
CA ASN A 38 -30.51 3.67 13.15
C ASN A 38 -29.04 3.94 13.57
N LEU A 39 -28.66 5.21 13.70
CA LEU A 39 -27.30 5.60 14.09
C LEU A 39 -26.98 5.18 15.54
N GLU A 40 -27.90 5.35 16.47
CA GLU A 40 -27.73 4.87 17.86
C GLU A 40 -27.57 3.36 17.92
N ALA A 41 -28.34 2.61 17.14
CA ALA A 41 -28.16 1.17 17.03
C ALA A 41 -26.78 0.78 16.47
N ILE A 42 -26.30 1.49 15.43
CA ILE A 42 -24.96 1.28 14.85
C ILE A 42 -23.85 1.59 15.87
N LEU A 43 -23.97 2.65 16.65
CA LEU A 43 -22.99 3.01 17.69
C LEU A 43 -22.84 1.96 18.78
N ASN A 44 -23.86 1.11 18.98
CA ASN A 44 -23.83 0.00 19.93
C ASN A 44 -23.31 -1.31 19.35
N LEU A 45 -23.03 -1.37 18.05
CA LEU A 45 -22.35 -2.53 17.46
C LEU A 45 -20.88 -2.60 17.91
N PRO A 46 -20.29 -3.81 17.95
CA PRO A 46 -18.84 -3.96 18.12
C PRO A 46 -18.09 -3.16 17.06
N LYS A 47 -16.99 -2.51 17.45
CA LYS A 47 -16.14 -1.80 16.48
C LYS A 47 -15.62 -2.77 15.44
N GLY A 48 -15.54 -2.30 14.20
CA GLY A 48 -14.86 -3.00 13.11
C GLY A 48 -13.40 -3.25 13.47
N THR A 49 -12.78 -4.24 12.84
CA THR A 49 -11.35 -4.50 13.02
C THR A 49 -10.57 -3.56 12.13
N GLU A 50 -9.71 -2.74 12.72
CA GLU A 50 -8.72 -1.91 12.03
C GLU A 50 -7.43 -2.69 11.86
N HIS A 51 -6.83 -2.60 10.68
CA HIS A 51 -5.57 -3.24 10.34
C HIS A 51 -4.55 -2.17 9.97
N PHE A 52 -3.40 -2.16 10.64
CA PHE A 52 -2.35 -1.17 10.46
C PHE A 52 -1.14 -1.83 9.83
N LEU A 53 -0.66 -1.27 8.71
CA LEU A 53 0.56 -1.68 8.03
C LEU A 53 1.45 -0.46 7.80
N THR A 54 2.75 -0.62 7.99
CA THR A 54 3.74 0.43 7.79
C THR A 54 4.96 -0.12 7.07
N ASP A 55 5.74 0.75 6.41
CA ASP A 55 7.02 0.41 5.80
C ASP A 55 6.95 -0.81 4.87
N ILE A 56 5.96 -0.84 3.99
CA ILE A 56 5.70 -1.96 3.08
C ILE A 56 6.82 -2.09 2.04
N HIS A 57 7.36 -0.95 1.60
CA HIS A 57 8.57 -0.85 0.76
C HIS A 57 8.57 -1.78 -0.47
N GLY A 58 7.44 -1.91 -1.15
CA GLY A 58 7.36 -2.72 -2.36
C GLY A 58 7.45 -4.23 -2.15
N GLU A 59 7.43 -4.72 -0.91
CA GLU A 59 7.48 -6.14 -0.56
C GLU A 59 6.10 -6.79 -0.77
N TYR A 60 5.75 -7.02 -2.02
CA TYR A 60 4.42 -7.42 -2.46
C TYR A 60 3.96 -8.75 -1.89
N GLU A 61 4.81 -9.79 -1.90
CA GLU A 61 4.42 -11.13 -1.42
C GLU A 61 4.11 -11.12 0.08
N ALA A 62 4.97 -10.45 0.87
CA ALA A 62 4.76 -10.29 2.30
C ALA A 62 3.50 -9.47 2.59
N PHE A 63 3.30 -8.38 1.85
CA PHE A 63 2.10 -7.55 1.95
C PHE A 63 0.82 -8.34 1.68
N GLN A 64 0.77 -9.09 0.57
CA GLN A 64 -0.38 -9.92 0.22
C GLN A 64 -0.66 -10.99 1.28
N HIS A 65 0.38 -11.68 1.75
CA HIS A 65 0.22 -12.68 2.80
C HIS A 65 -0.38 -12.08 4.07
N VAL A 66 0.14 -10.94 4.53
CA VAL A 66 -0.37 -10.25 5.72
C VAL A 66 -1.81 -9.75 5.51
N LEU A 67 -2.13 -9.25 4.32
CA LEU A 67 -3.47 -8.79 3.98
C LEU A 67 -4.48 -9.95 4.01
N LYS A 68 -4.18 -11.07 3.35
CA LYS A 68 -5.04 -12.26 3.27
C LYS A 68 -5.28 -12.92 4.64
N ASN A 69 -4.27 -12.98 5.50
CA ASN A 69 -4.42 -13.56 6.84
C ASN A 69 -4.90 -12.57 7.90
N ALA A 70 -5.01 -11.28 7.53
CA ALA A 70 -5.42 -10.17 8.40
C ALA A 70 -4.59 -10.11 9.70
N SER A 71 -3.25 -10.21 9.58
CA SER A 71 -2.31 -10.29 10.73
C SER A 71 -2.73 -11.34 11.77
N GLY A 72 -3.23 -12.49 11.30
CA GLY A 72 -3.66 -13.60 12.14
C GLY A 72 -5.08 -13.47 12.71
N ALA A 73 -5.84 -12.44 12.35
CA ALA A 73 -7.22 -12.27 12.83
C ALA A 73 -8.14 -13.41 12.36
N VAL A 74 -7.98 -13.88 11.12
CA VAL A 74 -8.73 -15.03 10.62
C VAL A 74 -8.45 -16.30 11.44
N LYS A 75 -7.16 -16.60 11.71
CA LYS A 75 -6.77 -17.74 12.53
C LYS A 75 -7.36 -17.67 13.94
N ARG A 76 -7.35 -16.49 14.55
CA ARG A 76 -7.96 -16.27 15.87
C ARG A 76 -9.45 -16.57 15.83
N LYS A 77 -10.18 -16.13 14.80
CA LYS A 77 -11.60 -16.39 14.61
C LYS A 77 -11.90 -17.87 14.41
N VAL A 78 -11.13 -18.56 13.59
CA VAL A 78 -11.26 -20.02 13.40
C VAL A 78 -11.05 -20.76 14.74
N ASN A 79 -10.06 -20.35 15.55
CA ASN A 79 -9.83 -20.95 16.87
C ASN A 79 -10.98 -20.65 17.85
N GLU A 80 -11.54 -19.44 17.85
CA GLU A 80 -12.68 -19.06 18.68
C GLU A 80 -13.94 -19.89 18.34
N ILE A 81 -14.21 -20.11 17.04
CA ILE A 81 -15.40 -20.82 16.57
C ILE A 81 -15.32 -22.32 16.82
N PHE A 82 -14.18 -22.91 16.48
CA PHE A 82 -14.05 -24.37 16.48
C PHE A 82 -13.42 -24.94 17.75
N GLY A 83 -12.70 -24.11 18.54
CA GLY A 83 -12.16 -24.52 19.83
C GLY A 83 -11.49 -25.90 19.80
N HIS A 84 -12.10 -26.87 20.48
CA HIS A 84 -11.66 -28.27 20.52
C HIS A 84 -12.41 -29.18 19.53
N THR A 85 -13.36 -28.66 18.75
CA THR A 85 -14.14 -29.48 17.79
C THR A 85 -13.37 -29.86 16.55
N LEU A 86 -12.34 -29.06 16.18
CA LEU A 86 -11.39 -29.36 15.11
C LEU A 86 -9.99 -29.53 15.69
N ARG A 87 -9.24 -30.49 15.12
CA ARG A 87 -7.81 -30.66 15.41
C ARG A 87 -7.01 -29.46 14.89
N GLU A 88 -5.84 -29.19 15.46
CA GLU A 88 -4.98 -28.07 15.06
C GLU A 88 -4.60 -28.11 13.56
N ILE A 89 -4.42 -29.31 13.01
CA ILE A 89 -4.11 -29.48 11.59
C ILE A 89 -5.29 -29.05 10.72
N GLU A 90 -6.51 -29.44 11.08
CA GLU A 90 -7.74 -29.10 10.35
C GLU A 90 -8.01 -27.59 10.39
N LYS A 91 -7.76 -26.93 11.52
CA LYS A 91 -7.85 -25.48 11.65
C LYS A 91 -6.82 -24.77 10.76
N LYS A 92 -5.57 -25.29 10.68
CA LYS A 92 -4.54 -24.76 9.77
C LYS A 92 -4.94 -24.93 8.30
N GLU A 93 -5.48 -26.10 7.94
CA GLU A 93 -5.96 -26.38 6.59
C GLU A 93 -7.08 -25.41 6.18
N LEU A 94 -8.07 -25.20 7.07
CA LEU A 94 -9.16 -24.25 6.85
C LEU A 94 -8.64 -22.82 6.72
N CYS A 95 -7.69 -22.41 7.55
CA CYS A 95 -7.05 -21.09 7.43
C CYS A 95 -6.31 -20.93 6.10
N THR A 96 -5.56 -21.96 5.67
CA THR A 96 -4.85 -21.94 4.38
C THR A 96 -5.82 -21.82 3.22
N LEU A 97 -6.94 -22.53 3.28
CA LEU A 97 -8.01 -22.41 2.28
C LEU A 97 -8.59 -20.99 2.25
N ILE A 98 -8.86 -20.39 3.41
CA ILE A 98 -9.38 -19.01 3.46
C ILE A 98 -8.37 -18.02 2.89
N TYR A 99 -7.05 -18.22 3.09
CA TYR A 99 -6.02 -17.30 2.59
C TYR A 99 -5.75 -17.46 1.09
N TYR A 100 -5.74 -18.69 0.59
CA TYR A 100 -5.33 -19.07 -0.76
C TYR A 100 -6.31 -20.08 -1.35
N PRO A 101 -7.58 -19.67 -1.61
CA PRO A 101 -8.63 -20.62 -1.99
C PRO A 101 -8.36 -21.30 -3.33
N GLU A 102 -7.89 -20.59 -4.34
CA GLU A 102 -7.65 -21.14 -5.67
C GLU A 102 -6.55 -22.21 -5.63
N GLU A 103 -5.40 -21.88 -5.03
CA GLU A 103 -4.24 -22.77 -4.94
C GLU A 103 -4.54 -23.99 -4.06
N LYS A 104 -5.23 -23.77 -2.93
CA LYS A 104 -5.58 -24.87 -2.03
C LYS A 104 -6.60 -25.83 -2.66
N LEU A 105 -7.60 -25.33 -3.39
CA LEU A 105 -8.56 -26.15 -4.11
C LEU A 105 -7.89 -27.02 -5.17
N GLN A 106 -6.91 -26.50 -5.91
CA GLN A 106 -6.15 -27.32 -6.88
C GLN A 106 -5.43 -28.49 -6.21
N LEU A 107 -4.80 -28.24 -5.04
CA LEU A 107 -4.12 -29.29 -4.28
C LEU A 107 -5.12 -30.35 -3.74
N ILE A 108 -6.25 -29.92 -3.19
CA ILE A 108 -7.28 -30.81 -2.66
C ILE A 108 -7.84 -31.71 -3.77
N LYS A 109 -8.17 -31.16 -4.93
CA LYS A 109 -8.67 -31.94 -6.07
C LYS A 109 -7.69 -33.01 -6.58
N ALA A 110 -6.40 -32.78 -6.38
CA ALA A 110 -5.37 -33.75 -6.76
C ALA A 110 -5.16 -34.86 -5.72
N THR A 111 -5.58 -34.67 -4.47
CA THR A 111 -5.25 -35.57 -3.35
C THR A 111 -6.47 -36.19 -2.68
N GLU A 112 -7.63 -35.52 -2.74
CA GLU A 112 -8.85 -36.01 -2.06
C GLU A 112 -9.56 -37.08 -2.87
N THR A 113 -9.95 -38.14 -2.20
CA THR A 113 -10.62 -39.28 -2.82
C THR A 113 -12.15 -39.14 -2.84
N ASP A 114 -12.73 -38.47 -1.83
CA ASP A 114 -14.17 -38.16 -1.75
C ASP A 114 -14.33 -36.62 -1.68
N ILE A 115 -14.31 -36.02 -2.85
CA ILE A 115 -14.36 -34.57 -2.98
C ILE A 115 -15.72 -33.98 -2.54
N ASP A 116 -16.82 -34.75 -2.74
CA ASP A 116 -18.18 -34.29 -2.41
C ASP A 116 -18.38 -34.21 -0.89
N ASP A 117 -17.88 -35.19 -0.13
CA ASP A 117 -17.90 -35.16 1.33
C ASP A 117 -17.00 -34.02 1.86
N TRP A 118 -15.82 -33.85 1.27
CA TRP A 118 -14.94 -32.74 1.61
C TRP A 118 -15.60 -31.38 1.38
N TYR A 119 -16.30 -31.18 0.25
CA TYR A 119 -17.05 -29.95 -0.02
C TYR A 119 -18.14 -29.73 1.02
N LEU A 120 -18.90 -30.78 1.38
CA LEU A 120 -19.96 -30.66 2.36
C LEU A 120 -19.44 -30.19 3.73
N ILE A 121 -18.35 -30.76 4.21
CA ILE A 121 -17.73 -30.40 5.49
C ILE A 121 -17.20 -29.00 5.41
N THR A 122 -16.45 -28.68 4.37
CA THR A 122 -15.76 -27.38 4.20
C THR A 122 -16.74 -26.24 4.07
N LEU A 123 -17.81 -26.38 3.28
CA LEU A 123 -18.83 -25.36 3.11
C LEU A 123 -19.55 -25.06 4.45
N ASN A 124 -19.88 -26.08 5.23
CA ASN A 124 -20.45 -25.91 6.56
C ASN A 124 -19.49 -25.15 7.51
N GLN A 125 -18.18 -25.42 7.43
CA GLN A 125 -17.18 -24.70 8.22
C GLN A 125 -17.08 -23.23 7.78
N LEU A 126 -17.01 -22.95 6.48
CA LEU A 126 -16.94 -21.59 5.94
C LEU A 126 -18.18 -20.76 6.27
N VAL A 127 -19.37 -21.36 6.22
CA VAL A 127 -20.62 -20.70 6.65
C VAL A 127 -20.51 -20.24 8.10
N LYS A 128 -20.07 -21.10 9.02
CA LYS A 128 -19.87 -20.73 10.44
C LYS A 128 -18.87 -19.60 10.63
N VAL A 129 -17.73 -19.64 9.91
CA VAL A 129 -16.75 -18.57 9.96
C VAL A 129 -17.36 -17.25 9.44
N CYS A 130 -18.06 -17.32 8.30
CA CYS A 130 -18.68 -16.15 7.69
C CYS A 130 -19.76 -15.54 8.58
N GLN A 131 -20.61 -16.37 9.23
CA GLN A 131 -21.59 -15.91 10.22
C GLN A 131 -20.91 -15.17 11.39
N ASN A 132 -19.80 -15.70 11.91
CA ASN A 132 -19.07 -15.05 13.01
C ASN A 132 -18.47 -13.70 12.59
N VAL A 133 -17.77 -13.63 11.46
CA VAL A 133 -17.14 -12.36 11.02
C VAL A 133 -18.17 -11.31 10.61
N SER A 134 -19.34 -11.73 10.12
CA SER A 134 -20.43 -10.83 9.72
C SER A 134 -21.24 -10.29 10.91
N SER A 135 -21.24 -10.97 12.04
CA SER A 135 -22.11 -10.65 13.21
C SER A 135 -21.87 -9.26 13.80
N LYS A 136 -20.70 -8.68 13.60
CA LYS A 136 -20.33 -7.32 14.06
C LYS A 136 -20.83 -6.18 13.16
N TYR A 137 -21.47 -6.51 12.04
CA TYR A 137 -21.92 -5.52 11.06
C TYR A 137 -23.45 -5.47 10.93
N THR A 138 -23.96 -4.36 10.43
CA THR A 138 -25.35 -4.27 10.01
C THR A 138 -25.62 -5.19 8.82
N ARG A 139 -26.84 -5.72 8.70
CA ARG A 139 -27.27 -6.50 7.53
C ARG A 139 -27.04 -5.75 6.21
N SER A 140 -27.26 -4.45 6.20
CA SER A 140 -27.04 -3.60 5.03
C SER A 140 -25.56 -3.59 4.59
N LYS A 141 -24.62 -3.49 5.54
CA LYS A 141 -23.19 -3.52 5.25
C LYS A 141 -22.76 -4.89 4.72
N VAL A 142 -23.21 -5.97 5.36
CA VAL A 142 -22.94 -7.33 4.89
C VAL A 142 -23.47 -7.52 3.47
N ARG A 143 -24.74 -7.16 3.21
CA ARG A 143 -25.36 -7.29 1.87
C ARG A 143 -24.57 -6.55 0.77
N LYS A 144 -24.04 -5.37 1.04
CA LYS A 144 -23.19 -4.61 0.08
C LYS A 144 -21.84 -5.27 -0.17
N SER A 145 -21.39 -6.16 0.70
CA SER A 145 -20.13 -6.88 0.58
C SER A 145 -20.27 -8.22 -0.13
N LEU A 146 -21.51 -8.72 -0.32
CA LEU A 146 -21.76 -10.02 -0.94
C LEU A 146 -21.35 -10.04 -2.41
N PRO A 147 -20.75 -11.15 -2.89
CA PRO A 147 -20.48 -11.33 -4.31
C PRO A 147 -21.81 -11.42 -5.08
N ALA A 148 -21.93 -10.67 -6.17
CA ALA A 148 -23.19 -10.53 -6.92
C ALA A 148 -23.81 -11.87 -7.32
N GLU A 149 -22.98 -12.80 -7.75
CA GLU A 149 -23.38 -14.11 -8.27
C GLU A 149 -24.06 -14.99 -7.22
N PHE A 150 -23.57 -14.98 -5.98
CA PHE A 150 -24.05 -15.82 -4.88
C PHE A 150 -24.77 -15.04 -3.78
N SER A 151 -25.06 -13.78 -4.02
CA SER A 151 -25.54 -12.85 -2.99
C SER A 151 -26.78 -13.36 -2.26
N TYR A 152 -27.80 -13.88 -2.98
CA TYR A 152 -28.99 -14.41 -2.37
C TYR A 152 -28.69 -15.67 -1.52
N ILE A 153 -27.96 -16.62 -2.08
CA ILE A 153 -27.64 -17.89 -1.40
C ILE A 153 -26.84 -17.65 -0.11
N ILE A 154 -25.80 -16.80 -0.20
CA ILE A 154 -24.99 -16.47 0.97
C ILE A 154 -25.83 -15.74 2.02
N GLN A 155 -26.71 -14.85 1.62
CA GLN A 155 -27.59 -14.13 2.56
C GLN A 155 -28.49 -15.12 3.32
N GLU A 156 -29.08 -16.12 2.66
CA GLU A 156 -29.88 -17.16 3.31
C GLU A 156 -29.02 -17.95 4.32
N LEU A 157 -27.85 -18.41 3.90
CA LEU A 157 -26.92 -19.18 4.78
C LEU A 157 -26.42 -18.39 5.99
N LEU A 158 -26.32 -17.05 5.89
CA LEU A 158 -25.86 -16.21 6.98
C LEU A 158 -26.96 -15.91 8.02
N HIS A 159 -28.22 -15.87 7.60
CA HIS A 159 -29.31 -15.39 8.47
C HIS A 159 -30.16 -16.53 9.04
N GLU A 160 -30.09 -17.72 8.47
CA GLU A 160 -30.85 -18.84 8.99
C GLU A 160 -30.21 -19.45 10.24
N SER A 161 -31.04 -19.71 11.24
CA SER A 161 -30.60 -20.35 12.48
C SER A 161 -30.46 -21.86 12.29
N THR A 162 -29.30 -22.40 12.61
CA THR A 162 -29.07 -23.87 12.62
C THR A 162 -29.69 -24.58 13.80
N ILE A 163 -30.40 -23.88 14.68
CA ILE A 163 -30.98 -24.44 15.92
C ILE A 163 -32.28 -25.19 15.62
N GLU A 164 -33.05 -24.78 14.59
CA GLU A 164 -34.30 -25.42 14.22
C GLU A 164 -34.07 -26.58 13.21
N PRO A 165 -34.57 -27.81 13.46
CA PRO A 165 -34.35 -28.99 12.59
C PRO A 165 -34.74 -28.73 11.11
N ASN A 166 -35.86 -28.07 10.88
CA ASN A 166 -36.35 -27.80 9.53
C ASN A 166 -35.43 -26.85 8.77
N LYS A 167 -34.79 -25.89 9.43
CA LYS A 167 -33.84 -24.94 8.85
C LYS A 167 -32.50 -25.60 8.59
N HIS A 168 -32.08 -26.52 9.42
CA HIS A 168 -30.88 -27.32 9.17
C HIS A 168 -31.04 -28.19 7.89
N ALA A 169 -32.20 -28.79 7.67
CA ALA A 169 -32.50 -29.49 6.43
C ALA A 169 -32.45 -28.57 5.21
N TYR A 170 -33.00 -27.36 5.33
CA TYR A 170 -32.96 -26.35 4.26
C TYR A 170 -31.52 -25.95 3.88
N ILE A 171 -30.66 -25.67 4.86
CA ILE A 171 -29.24 -25.35 4.64
C ILE A 171 -28.53 -26.49 3.94
N ASN A 172 -28.76 -27.75 4.39
CA ASN A 172 -28.14 -28.91 3.77
C ASN A 172 -28.59 -29.12 2.32
N VAL A 173 -29.83 -28.81 1.98
CA VAL A 173 -30.32 -28.86 0.59
C VAL A 173 -29.62 -27.81 -0.27
N ILE A 174 -29.43 -26.60 0.24
CA ILE A 174 -28.67 -25.53 -0.48
C ILE A 174 -27.25 -26.04 -0.77
N ILE A 175 -26.54 -26.52 0.26
CA ILE A 175 -25.14 -26.96 0.12
C ILE A 175 -25.05 -28.15 -0.85
N SER A 176 -25.92 -29.16 -0.73
CA SER A 176 -25.93 -30.30 -1.63
C SER A 176 -26.23 -29.89 -3.07
N THR A 177 -27.09 -28.89 -3.27
CA THR A 177 -27.39 -28.36 -4.61
C THR A 177 -26.19 -27.62 -5.21
N ILE A 178 -25.43 -26.84 -4.42
CA ILE A 178 -24.19 -26.21 -4.86
C ILE A 178 -23.17 -27.26 -5.35
N ILE A 179 -23.05 -28.39 -4.61
CA ILE A 179 -22.15 -29.49 -4.97
C ILE A 179 -22.63 -30.18 -6.24
N SER A 180 -23.93 -30.61 -6.30
CA SER A 180 -24.49 -31.33 -7.44
C SER A 180 -24.50 -30.51 -8.74
N THR A 181 -24.57 -29.19 -8.64
CA THR A 181 -24.48 -28.27 -9.80
C THR A 181 -23.04 -27.96 -10.19
N ARG A 182 -22.02 -28.53 -9.51
CA ARG A 182 -20.58 -28.33 -9.73
C ARG A 182 -20.13 -26.88 -9.55
N ARG A 183 -20.77 -26.14 -8.65
CA ARG A 183 -20.43 -24.75 -8.33
C ARG A 183 -19.69 -24.59 -6.98
N ALA A 184 -19.25 -25.73 -6.37
CA ALA A 184 -18.63 -25.72 -5.05
C ALA A 184 -17.33 -24.91 -5.01
N ASP A 185 -16.48 -25.04 -6.04
CA ASP A 185 -15.21 -24.27 -6.09
C ASP A 185 -15.45 -22.77 -6.10
N ASP A 186 -16.27 -22.29 -7.05
CA ASP A 186 -16.59 -20.86 -7.18
C ASP A 186 -17.22 -20.32 -5.91
N PHE A 187 -18.08 -21.13 -5.27
CA PHE A 187 -18.75 -20.76 -4.03
C PHE A 187 -17.77 -20.69 -2.85
N ILE A 188 -16.83 -21.64 -2.73
CA ILE A 188 -15.77 -21.65 -1.71
C ILE A 188 -14.89 -20.40 -1.88
N ILE A 189 -14.43 -20.11 -3.11
CA ILE A 189 -13.63 -18.92 -3.41
C ILE A 189 -14.39 -17.64 -3.00
N ALA A 190 -15.66 -17.54 -3.37
CA ALA A 190 -16.51 -16.41 -3.02
C ALA A 190 -16.68 -16.25 -1.50
N MET A 191 -16.87 -17.34 -0.78
CA MET A 191 -16.98 -17.34 0.69
C MET A 191 -15.65 -16.97 1.36
N CYS A 192 -14.52 -17.49 0.90
CA CYS A 192 -13.19 -17.14 1.42
C CYS A 192 -12.88 -15.65 1.24
N ASN A 193 -13.13 -15.12 0.05
CA ASN A 193 -12.96 -13.69 -0.25
C ASN A 193 -13.88 -12.80 0.61
N LEU A 194 -15.11 -13.24 0.84
CA LEU A 194 -16.05 -12.54 1.72
C LEU A 194 -15.58 -12.55 3.18
N ILE A 195 -15.07 -13.68 3.67
CA ILE A 195 -14.49 -13.79 5.03
C ILE A 195 -13.30 -12.85 5.18
N GLN A 196 -12.38 -12.82 4.22
CA GLN A 196 -11.24 -11.88 4.24
C GLN A 196 -11.74 -10.43 4.30
N ARG A 197 -12.68 -10.08 3.42
CA ARG A 197 -13.26 -8.73 3.34
C ARG A 197 -13.97 -8.29 4.63
N LEU A 198 -14.73 -9.20 5.27
CA LEU A 198 -15.48 -8.90 6.49
C LEU A 198 -14.61 -9.00 7.77
N THR A 199 -13.45 -9.63 7.69
CA THR A 199 -12.53 -9.71 8.83
C THR A 199 -11.92 -8.35 9.15
N ILE A 200 -11.48 -7.61 8.14
CA ILE A 200 -10.92 -6.24 8.27
C ILE A 200 -11.95 -5.23 7.79
N ASP A 201 -12.29 -4.29 8.65
CA ASP A 201 -13.19 -3.20 8.34
C ASP A 201 -12.50 -2.03 7.68
N SER A 202 -11.35 -1.64 8.21
CA SER A 202 -10.54 -0.53 7.72
C SER A 202 -9.07 -0.92 7.70
N LEU A 203 -8.41 -0.61 6.60
CA LEU A 203 -6.98 -0.80 6.41
C LEU A 203 -6.28 0.56 6.44
N HIS A 204 -5.36 0.73 7.39
CA HIS A 204 -4.55 1.94 7.53
C HIS A 204 -3.13 1.65 7.07
N ILE A 205 -2.69 2.33 6.02
CA ILE A 205 -1.32 2.25 5.51
C ILE A 205 -0.53 3.44 6.04
N VAL A 206 0.39 3.17 6.96
CA VAL A 206 1.14 4.21 7.65
C VAL A 206 2.49 4.44 6.96
N GLY A 207 2.41 4.77 5.67
CA GLY A 207 3.50 5.26 4.84
C GLY A 207 4.49 4.23 4.31
N ASP A 208 5.34 4.75 3.42
CA ASP A 208 6.44 4.04 2.75
C ASP A 208 5.99 2.78 2.00
N ILE A 209 5.05 2.97 1.07
CA ILE A 209 4.63 1.94 0.11
C ILE A 209 5.76 1.66 -0.89
N TYR A 210 6.43 2.74 -1.32
CA TYR A 210 7.45 2.74 -2.36
C TYR A 210 8.84 2.44 -1.84
N ASP A 211 9.73 2.17 -2.80
CA ASP A 211 11.15 1.88 -2.71
C ASP A 211 11.51 0.55 -2.03
N ARG A 212 12.75 0.12 -2.22
CA ARG A 212 13.41 -1.13 -1.82
C ARG A 212 12.93 -2.36 -2.59
N GLY A 213 11.70 -2.86 -2.37
CA GLY A 213 11.16 -4.02 -3.08
C GLY A 213 10.58 -3.68 -4.45
N PRO A 214 10.42 -4.66 -5.34
CA PRO A 214 10.04 -4.44 -6.75
C PRO A 214 8.53 -4.34 -7.00
N GLY A 215 7.69 -4.58 -5.99
CA GLY A 215 6.25 -4.76 -6.16
C GLY A 215 5.37 -3.56 -5.79
N ALA A 216 5.92 -2.35 -5.63
CA ALA A 216 5.13 -1.19 -5.20
C ALA A 216 3.94 -0.90 -6.13
N HIS A 217 4.10 -1.06 -7.44
CA HIS A 217 3.03 -0.88 -8.41
C HIS A 217 1.91 -1.93 -8.28
N ILE A 218 2.22 -3.16 -7.86
CA ILE A 218 1.25 -4.23 -7.63
C ILE A 218 0.50 -3.99 -6.31
N ILE A 219 1.22 -3.52 -5.29
CA ILE A 219 0.63 -3.11 -4.01
C ILE A 219 -0.39 -1.99 -4.24
N MET A 220 -0.03 -0.98 -5.03
CA MET A 220 -0.93 0.12 -5.37
C MET A 220 -2.15 -0.34 -6.18
N ASP A 221 -2.00 -1.27 -7.12
CA ASP A 221 -3.16 -1.88 -7.81
C ASP A 221 -4.09 -2.54 -6.78
N THR A 222 -3.55 -3.32 -5.85
CA THR A 222 -4.32 -3.98 -4.79
C THR A 222 -5.03 -2.98 -3.88
N LEU A 223 -4.35 -1.90 -3.46
CA LEU A 223 -4.92 -0.88 -2.59
C LEU A 223 -6.02 -0.09 -3.29
N CYS A 224 -5.83 0.32 -4.56
CA CYS A 224 -6.84 1.07 -5.32
C CYS A 224 -8.17 0.30 -5.46
N ASP A 225 -8.12 -1.03 -5.43
CA ASP A 225 -9.29 -1.91 -5.51
C ASP A 225 -9.79 -2.35 -4.11
N TYR A 226 -9.10 -1.96 -3.03
CA TYR A 226 -9.48 -2.35 -1.69
C TYR A 226 -10.73 -1.61 -1.20
N HIS A 227 -11.59 -2.28 -0.44
CA HIS A 227 -12.94 -1.80 -0.11
C HIS A 227 -12.99 -0.60 0.85
N ASN A 228 -12.03 -0.46 1.75
CA ASN A 228 -11.97 0.64 2.72
C ASN A 228 -10.54 0.78 3.28
N PHE A 229 -9.84 1.82 2.88
CA PHE A 229 -8.47 2.07 3.31
C PHE A 229 -8.16 3.57 3.31
N ASP A 230 -7.11 3.91 4.01
CA ASP A 230 -6.45 5.22 3.97
C ASP A 230 -4.94 5.07 4.02
N ILE A 231 -4.23 6.13 3.64
CA ILE A 231 -2.77 6.16 3.55
C ILE A 231 -2.25 7.41 4.26
N GLN A 232 -1.33 7.24 5.20
CA GLN A 232 -0.53 8.36 5.70
C GLN A 232 0.78 8.36 4.93
N TRP A 233 1.05 9.45 4.19
CA TRP A 233 2.18 9.49 3.27
C TRP A 233 3.52 9.39 3.99
N GLY A 234 4.34 8.42 3.59
CA GLY A 234 5.75 8.34 3.96
C GLY A 234 6.62 9.26 3.09
N ASN A 235 7.89 9.40 3.46
CA ASN A 235 8.82 10.23 2.69
C ASN A 235 9.10 9.67 1.29
N HIS A 236 9.08 8.36 1.12
CA HIS A 236 9.22 7.71 -0.20
C HIS A 236 7.99 7.95 -1.06
N ASP A 237 6.79 7.87 -0.49
CA ASP A 237 5.54 8.14 -1.20
C ASP A 237 5.50 9.59 -1.72
N ILE A 238 5.91 10.56 -0.88
CA ILE A 238 6.00 11.98 -1.26
C ILE A 238 6.99 12.21 -2.41
N LEU A 239 8.12 11.48 -2.43
CA LEU A 239 9.07 11.55 -3.54
C LEU A 239 8.45 11.10 -4.86
N TRP A 240 7.71 9.99 -4.85
CA TRP A 240 7.00 9.49 -6.03
C TRP A 240 5.87 10.43 -6.47
N MET A 241 5.14 11.02 -5.51
CA MET A 241 4.13 12.05 -5.80
C MET A 241 4.78 13.29 -6.47
N GLY A 242 5.93 13.73 -5.97
CA GLY A 242 6.71 14.82 -6.55
C GLY A 242 7.19 14.50 -7.96
N ALA A 243 7.73 13.31 -8.18
CA ALA A 243 8.18 12.85 -9.49
C ALA A 243 7.02 12.80 -10.51
N ALA A 244 5.89 12.22 -10.13
CA ALA A 244 4.69 12.15 -10.97
C ALA A 244 4.03 13.51 -11.22
N SER A 245 4.34 14.52 -10.39
CA SER A 245 3.87 15.91 -10.56
C SER A 245 4.82 16.76 -11.40
N GLY A 246 5.88 16.18 -11.98
CA GLY A 246 6.81 16.89 -12.87
C GLY A 246 8.05 17.45 -12.18
N ASN A 247 8.32 17.13 -10.91
CA ASN A 247 9.53 17.58 -10.24
C ASN A 247 10.74 16.73 -10.62
N GLU A 248 11.66 17.27 -11.41
CA GLU A 248 12.83 16.58 -11.95
C GLU A 248 13.79 16.07 -10.86
N ALA A 249 13.98 16.82 -9.78
CA ALA A 249 14.81 16.38 -8.66
C ALA A 249 14.20 15.17 -7.94
N CYS A 250 12.87 15.13 -7.82
CA CYS A 250 12.17 13.94 -7.30
C CYS A 250 12.29 12.76 -8.26
N MET A 251 12.19 12.98 -9.58
CA MET A 251 12.39 11.93 -10.58
C MET A 251 13.80 11.34 -10.48
N ALA A 252 14.81 12.18 -10.45
CA ALA A 252 16.21 11.75 -10.28
C ALA A 252 16.42 10.96 -8.98
N ASN A 253 15.78 11.40 -7.88
CA ASN A 253 15.86 10.72 -6.59
C ASN A 253 15.18 9.33 -6.62
N VAL A 254 13.98 9.24 -7.19
CA VAL A 254 13.26 7.97 -7.38
C VAL A 254 14.09 6.98 -8.20
N ILE A 255 14.63 7.41 -9.34
CA ILE A 255 15.50 6.57 -10.18
C ILE A 255 16.75 6.14 -9.42
N ARG A 256 17.42 7.07 -8.72
CA ARG A 256 18.60 6.76 -7.91
C ARG A 256 18.31 5.72 -6.83
N LEU A 257 17.18 5.81 -6.15
CA LEU A 257 16.79 4.83 -5.14
C LEU A 257 16.51 3.47 -5.77
N SER A 258 15.83 3.42 -6.92
CA SER A 258 15.61 2.19 -7.66
C SER A 258 16.92 1.53 -8.11
N MET A 259 17.91 2.31 -8.58
CA MET A 259 19.26 1.81 -8.88
C MET A 259 19.94 1.26 -7.62
N ARG A 260 19.85 1.98 -6.50
CA ARG A 260 20.46 1.57 -5.22
C ARG A 260 19.97 0.22 -4.72
N TYR A 261 18.69 -0.06 -4.90
CA TYR A 261 18.05 -1.30 -4.45
C TYR A 261 17.90 -2.35 -5.56
N GLY A 262 18.27 -2.04 -6.80
CA GLY A 262 18.20 -2.96 -7.93
C GLY A 262 16.76 -3.32 -8.34
N ASN A 263 15.79 -2.42 -8.12
CA ASN A 263 14.37 -2.66 -8.40
C ASN A 263 13.86 -1.88 -9.63
N LEU A 264 14.63 -1.89 -10.72
CA LEU A 264 14.27 -1.18 -11.97
C LEU A 264 12.93 -1.63 -12.54
N GLY A 265 12.52 -2.88 -12.31
CA GLY A 265 11.23 -3.42 -12.76
C GLY A 265 10.03 -2.60 -12.31
N THR A 266 10.08 -1.93 -11.15
CA THR A 266 9.02 -1.00 -10.73
C THR A 266 8.90 0.17 -11.71
N LEU A 267 10.02 0.74 -12.17
CA LEU A 267 10.02 1.85 -13.13
C LEU A 267 9.65 1.39 -14.54
N GLU A 268 10.35 0.37 -15.06
CA GLU A 268 10.25 -0.06 -16.46
C GLU A 268 8.98 -0.89 -16.69
N ASP A 269 8.86 -2.04 -16.02
CA ASP A 269 7.73 -2.95 -16.21
C ASP A 269 6.46 -2.45 -15.52
N GLY A 270 6.61 -1.88 -14.32
CA GLY A 270 5.49 -1.40 -13.51
C GLY A 270 4.84 -0.14 -14.06
N TYR A 271 5.63 0.86 -14.40
CA TYR A 271 5.13 2.18 -14.80
C TYR A 271 5.47 2.58 -16.24
N GLY A 272 6.25 1.78 -16.98
CA GLY A 272 6.64 2.07 -18.34
C GLY A 272 7.60 3.26 -18.49
N ILE A 273 8.39 3.53 -17.44
CA ILE A 273 9.39 4.61 -17.45
C ILE A 273 10.60 4.16 -18.25
N ASN A 274 10.88 4.84 -19.36
CA ASN A 274 12.00 4.49 -20.24
C ASN A 274 13.33 4.97 -19.68
N LEU A 275 14.18 4.05 -19.25
CA LEU A 275 15.52 4.33 -18.72
C LEU A 275 16.64 4.20 -19.78
N LEU A 276 16.34 3.84 -21.04
CA LEU A 276 17.32 3.72 -22.10
C LEU A 276 18.13 5.01 -22.34
N PRO A 277 17.56 6.23 -22.31
CA PRO A 277 18.35 7.45 -22.41
C PRO A 277 19.42 7.59 -21.33
N LEU A 278 19.07 7.22 -20.07
CA LEU A 278 20.02 7.21 -18.95
C LEU A 278 21.11 6.15 -19.14
N ALA A 279 20.75 4.97 -19.62
CA ALA A 279 21.70 3.91 -19.89
C ALA A 279 22.72 4.34 -20.96
N THR A 280 22.27 4.93 -22.06
CA THR A 280 23.14 5.44 -23.13
C THR A 280 24.06 6.54 -22.60
N PHE A 281 23.52 7.54 -21.94
CA PHE A 281 24.31 8.63 -21.34
C PHE A 281 25.37 8.11 -20.36
N ALA A 282 25.01 7.16 -19.50
CA ALA A 282 25.92 6.59 -18.51
C ALA A 282 27.07 5.78 -19.15
N MET A 283 26.76 5.01 -20.20
CA MET A 283 27.77 4.25 -20.95
C MET A 283 28.77 5.17 -21.64
N ASP A 284 28.31 6.26 -22.24
CA ASP A 284 29.17 7.21 -22.95
C ASP A 284 30.03 8.02 -21.96
N THR A 285 29.41 8.54 -20.87
CA THR A 285 30.06 9.44 -19.90
C THR A 285 31.03 8.69 -18.98
N TYR A 286 30.72 7.45 -18.59
CA TYR A 286 31.46 6.65 -17.61
C TYR A 286 32.02 5.35 -18.20
N ALA A 287 32.35 5.34 -19.49
CA ALA A 287 32.81 4.15 -20.21
C ALA A 287 33.98 3.42 -19.50
N ASP A 288 34.97 4.16 -19.05
CA ASP A 288 36.20 3.64 -18.42
C ASP A 288 36.14 3.64 -16.89
N ASP A 289 35.03 4.16 -16.30
CA ASP A 289 34.82 4.23 -14.85
C ASP A 289 34.12 2.98 -14.33
N PRO A 290 34.69 2.25 -13.39
CA PRO A 290 34.03 1.11 -12.76
C PRO A 290 32.89 1.51 -11.84
N CYS A 291 32.80 2.75 -11.40
CA CYS A 291 31.75 3.32 -10.53
C CYS A 291 31.42 2.49 -9.27
N THR A 292 32.38 1.74 -8.75
CA THR A 292 32.16 0.64 -7.76
C THR A 292 31.41 1.05 -6.48
N ILE A 293 31.54 2.33 -6.08
CA ILE A 293 30.85 2.86 -4.88
C ILE A 293 29.33 2.93 -5.07
N PHE A 294 28.89 3.00 -6.32
CA PHE A 294 27.50 3.10 -6.72
C PHE A 294 26.86 1.73 -7.00
N ALA A 295 27.56 0.63 -6.70
CA ALA A 295 26.99 -0.71 -6.85
C ALA A 295 25.68 -0.86 -6.05
N PRO A 296 24.66 -1.53 -6.60
CA PRO A 296 23.41 -1.77 -5.90
C PRO A 296 23.62 -2.51 -4.57
N LYS A 297 22.81 -2.19 -3.57
CA LYS A 297 22.78 -2.89 -2.29
C LYS A 297 21.83 -4.09 -2.35
N THR A 298 22.10 -5.04 -3.20
CA THR A 298 21.36 -6.30 -3.30
C THR A 298 22.19 -7.46 -2.77
N ASN A 299 21.55 -8.49 -2.22
CA ASN A 299 22.21 -9.76 -1.97
C ASN A 299 22.50 -10.41 -3.33
N PHE A 300 23.75 -10.36 -3.76
CA PHE A 300 24.20 -10.85 -5.09
C PHE A 300 23.85 -12.32 -5.38
N ALA A 301 23.59 -13.11 -4.34
CA ALA A 301 23.17 -14.51 -4.47
C ALA A 301 21.76 -14.67 -5.08
N ASP A 302 20.90 -13.64 -4.93
CA ASP A 302 19.51 -13.66 -5.42
C ASP A 302 19.29 -12.73 -6.62
N SER A 303 20.34 -12.03 -7.12
CA SER A 303 20.18 -11.07 -8.21
C SER A 303 20.09 -11.78 -9.57
N THR A 304 19.06 -11.44 -10.32
CA THR A 304 18.85 -11.87 -11.72
C THR A 304 19.78 -11.17 -12.71
N TYR A 305 20.64 -10.24 -12.25
CA TYR A 305 21.49 -9.41 -13.09
C TYR A 305 22.86 -10.08 -13.35
N ASN A 306 23.27 -10.14 -14.62
CA ASN A 306 24.62 -10.52 -14.99
C ASN A 306 25.62 -9.37 -14.75
N GLU A 307 26.93 -9.64 -14.79
CA GLU A 307 27.99 -8.65 -14.52
C GLU A 307 27.91 -7.41 -15.41
N LYS A 308 27.55 -7.57 -16.70
CA LYS A 308 27.41 -6.44 -17.62
C LYS A 308 26.26 -5.52 -17.24
N THR A 309 25.11 -6.10 -16.92
CA THR A 309 23.94 -5.36 -16.46
C THR A 309 24.23 -4.66 -15.14
N LEU A 310 24.90 -5.34 -14.22
CA LEU A 310 25.30 -4.76 -12.94
C LEU A 310 26.23 -3.56 -13.10
N ARG A 311 27.23 -3.67 -14.00
CA ARG A 311 28.11 -2.55 -14.34
C ARG A 311 27.31 -1.37 -14.89
N LEU A 312 26.40 -1.62 -15.81
CA LEU A 312 25.56 -0.58 -16.40
C LEU A 312 24.68 0.11 -15.32
N ILE A 313 24.02 -0.66 -14.46
CA ILE A 313 23.24 -0.10 -13.35
C ILE A 313 24.11 0.77 -12.45
N THR A 314 25.34 0.35 -12.17
CA THR A 314 26.29 1.10 -11.34
C THR A 314 26.68 2.44 -11.99
N GLN A 315 26.92 2.46 -13.31
CA GLN A 315 27.19 3.68 -14.07
C GLN A 315 25.97 4.61 -14.12
N MET A 316 24.78 4.06 -14.38
CA MET A 316 23.51 4.78 -14.36
C MET A 316 23.24 5.40 -12.97
N HIS A 317 23.53 4.67 -11.90
CA HIS A 317 23.36 5.13 -10.52
C HIS A 317 24.27 6.33 -10.24
N LYS A 318 25.54 6.31 -10.66
CA LYS A 318 26.45 7.44 -10.54
C LYS A 318 25.93 8.64 -11.35
N ALA A 319 25.59 8.43 -12.61
CA ALA A 319 25.09 9.48 -13.50
C ALA A 319 23.89 10.22 -12.88
N ILE A 320 22.84 9.47 -12.52
CA ILE A 320 21.63 10.10 -11.95
C ILE A 320 21.86 10.72 -10.58
N THR A 321 22.84 10.23 -9.80
CA THR A 321 23.19 10.83 -8.50
C THR A 321 23.81 12.22 -8.68
N ILE A 322 24.71 12.39 -9.65
CA ILE A 322 25.32 13.71 -9.96
C ILE A 322 24.25 14.67 -10.46
N ILE A 323 23.40 14.24 -11.38
CA ILE A 323 22.28 15.03 -11.89
C ILE A 323 21.32 15.43 -10.75
N GLN A 324 21.00 14.51 -9.85
CA GLN A 324 20.17 14.81 -8.66
C GLN A 324 20.78 15.94 -7.82
N PHE A 325 22.08 15.91 -7.53
CA PHE A 325 22.72 16.96 -6.74
C PHE A 325 22.64 18.34 -7.42
N LYS A 326 22.77 18.38 -8.75
CA LYS A 326 22.61 19.61 -9.52
C LYS A 326 21.17 20.13 -9.44
N LEU A 327 20.19 19.29 -9.67
CA LEU A 327 18.76 19.64 -9.62
C LEU A 327 18.31 20.07 -8.22
N GLU A 328 18.73 19.35 -7.17
CA GLU A 328 18.42 19.71 -5.78
C GLU A 328 19.02 21.08 -5.41
N ALA A 329 20.28 21.33 -5.78
CA ALA A 329 20.93 22.60 -5.48
C ALA A 329 20.21 23.79 -6.18
N ASN A 330 19.73 23.60 -7.40
CA ASN A 330 18.94 24.57 -8.11
C ASN A 330 17.62 24.91 -7.40
N ILE A 331 16.97 23.92 -6.78
CA ILE A 331 15.79 24.15 -5.95
C ILE A 331 16.17 24.89 -4.67
N ILE A 332 17.22 24.47 -3.97
CA ILE A 332 17.69 25.10 -2.74
C ILE A 332 18.08 26.56 -2.96
N ASN A 333 18.73 26.87 -4.08
CA ASN A 333 19.11 28.24 -4.44
C ASN A 333 17.89 29.14 -4.70
N ARG A 334 16.81 28.60 -5.30
CA ARG A 334 15.56 29.33 -5.53
C ARG A 334 14.70 29.48 -4.27
N ARG A 335 14.93 28.63 -3.25
CA ARG A 335 14.12 28.54 -2.04
C ARG A 335 15.00 28.58 -0.77
N PRO A 336 15.72 29.68 -0.53
CA PRO A 336 16.62 29.78 0.63
C PRO A 336 15.89 29.66 1.96
N GLU A 337 14.60 29.98 2.01
CA GLU A 337 13.73 29.82 3.19
C GLU A 337 13.61 28.36 3.70
N PHE A 338 13.94 27.38 2.87
CA PHE A 338 13.96 26.00 3.32
C PHE A 338 15.14 25.67 4.26
N GLY A 339 16.13 26.56 4.36
CA GLY A 339 17.28 26.36 5.24
C GLY A 339 18.15 25.15 4.89
N MET A 340 18.12 24.69 3.63
CA MET A 340 18.75 23.44 3.18
C MET A 340 20.13 23.62 2.55
N GLY A 341 20.78 24.80 2.70
CA GLY A 341 22.09 25.08 2.11
C GLY A 341 23.17 24.02 2.45
N GLY A 342 23.09 23.41 3.62
CA GLY A 342 23.99 22.33 4.02
C GLY A 342 23.99 21.10 3.10
N ARG A 343 22.93 20.91 2.30
CA ARG A 343 22.77 19.80 1.34
C ARG A 343 23.39 20.07 -0.04
N LYS A 344 23.89 21.25 -0.28
CA LYS A 344 24.66 21.56 -1.49
C LYS A 344 26.07 20.94 -1.33
N LEU A 345 26.28 19.78 -1.93
CA LEU A 345 27.45 18.96 -1.66
C LEU A 345 28.59 19.19 -2.67
N LEU A 346 28.28 19.45 -3.95
CA LEU A 346 29.30 19.56 -4.99
C LEU A 346 30.25 20.79 -4.79
N GLU A 347 29.74 21.89 -4.26
CA GLU A 347 30.56 23.05 -3.95
C GLU A 347 31.55 22.87 -2.78
N LYS A 348 31.41 21.74 -2.05
CA LYS A 348 32.29 21.37 -0.92
C LYS A 348 33.40 20.42 -1.32
N ILE A 349 33.48 20.07 -2.61
CA ILE A 349 34.51 19.18 -3.15
C ILE A 349 35.66 20.04 -3.66
N ASP A 350 36.87 19.79 -3.17
CA ASP A 350 38.10 20.22 -3.80
C ASP A 350 38.49 19.17 -4.84
N PHE A 351 38.17 19.47 -6.10
CA PHE A 351 38.36 18.53 -7.22
C PHE A 351 39.82 18.28 -7.53
N GLU A 352 40.73 19.24 -7.26
CA GLU A 352 42.18 19.07 -7.50
C GLU A 352 42.79 18.09 -6.48
N ARG A 353 42.37 18.25 -5.20
CA ARG A 353 42.89 17.41 -4.11
C ARG A 353 42.09 16.13 -3.87
N GLY A 354 40.93 15.98 -4.50
CA GLY A 354 40.04 14.84 -4.32
C GLY A 354 39.51 14.70 -2.90
N VAL A 355 39.19 15.82 -2.24
CA VAL A 355 38.68 15.82 -0.86
C VAL A 355 37.33 16.54 -0.75
N PHE A 356 36.52 16.06 0.14
CA PHE A 356 35.25 16.70 0.53
C PHE A 356 35.44 17.45 1.86
N VAL A 357 35.12 18.72 1.87
CA VAL A 357 35.30 19.61 3.04
C VAL A 357 33.95 19.78 3.74
N TYR A 358 33.83 19.30 4.98
CA TYR A 358 32.60 19.43 5.76
C TYR A 358 32.93 19.86 7.19
N GLU A 359 32.32 20.97 7.64
CA GLU A 359 32.53 21.54 8.98
C GLU A 359 34.03 21.73 9.35
N GLY A 360 34.82 22.15 8.38
CA GLY A 360 36.27 22.39 8.56
C GLY A 360 37.13 21.11 8.60
N LYS A 361 36.54 19.95 8.36
CA LYS A 361 37.25 18.64 8.24
C LYS A 361 37.31 18.22 6.79
N GLU A 362 38.43 17.60 6.42
CA GLU A 362 38.68 17.07 5.09
C GLU A 362 38.45 15.54 5.11
N TYR A 363 37.73 15.05 4.11
CA TYR A 363 37.43 13.63 3.91
C TYR A 363 37.88 13.23 2.50
N PRO A 364 38.83 12.30 2.36
CA PRO A 364 39.28 11.86 1.04
C PRO A 364 38.13 11.18 0.29
N LEU A 365 37.91 11.59 -0.95
CA LEU A 365 36.95 10.95 -1.83
C LEU A 365 37.48 9.61 -2.31
N ARG A 366 36.60 8.60 -2.36
CA ARG A 366 36.90 7.30 -2.94
C ARG A 366 36.70 7.26 -4.46
N ASP A 367 35.96 8.21 -4.97
CA ASP A 367 35.68 8.41 -6.38
C ASP A 367 35.90 9.89 -6.68
N THR A 368 36.79 10.19 -7.62
CA THR A 368 37.17 11.56 -8.00
C THR A 368 36.85 11.86 -9.46
N ASN A 369 36.23 10.91 -10.17
CA ASN A 369 35.88 11.07 -11.58
C ASN A 369 34.49 11.71 -11.73
N PHE A 370 34.45 13.04 -11.96
CA PHE A 370 33.21 13.81 -12.15
C PHE A 370 33.23 14.56 -13.50
N PRO A 371 33.18 13.84 -14.66
CA PRO A 371 33.40 14.44 -15.98
C PRO A 371 32.36 15.50 -16.38
N THR A 372 31.18 15.49 -15.79
CA THR A 372 30.11 16.45 -16.09
C THR A 372 30.03 17.61 -15.09
N VAL A 373 30.93 17.67 -14.11
CA VAL A 373 30.92 18.74 -13.09
C VAL A 373 32.00 19.76 -13.41
N ASP A 374 31.58 21.02 -13.69
CA ASP A 374 32.48 22.15 -13.79
C ASP A 374 32.78 22.69 -12.37
N PRO A 375 34.04 22.69 -11.89
CA PRO A 375 34.37 23.24 -10.57
C PRO A 375 34.00 24.71 -10.40
N ALA A 376 33.93 25.49 -11.48
CA ALA A 376 33.54 26.90 -11.43
C ALA A 376 32.02 27.11 -11.27
N ASP A 377 31.22 26.16 -11.80
CA ASP A 377 29.76 26.16 -11.67
C ASP A 377 29.24 24.72 -11.50
N PRO A 378 29.41 24.11 -10.29
CA PRO A 378 29.22 22.67 -10.09
C PRO A 378 27.77 22.23 -10.19
N TYR A 379 26.82 23.12 -10.24
CA TYR A 379 25.40 22.81 -10.30
C TYR A 379 24.76 23.07 -11.67
N ARG A 380 25.53 23.52 -12.64
CA ARG A 380 25.09 23.66 -14.02
C ARG A 380 24.93 22.27 -14.65
N LEU A 381 23.78 22.00 -15.26
CA LEU A 381 23.60 20.82 -16.12
C LEU A 381 24.37 21.03 -17.42
N THR A 382 24.97 19.96 -17.95
CA THR A 382 25.46 19.96 -19.35
C THR A 382 24.26 19.88 -20.30
N ASP A 383 24.51 20.16 -21.58
CA ASP A 383 23.44 20.09 -22.58
C ASP A 383 22.88 18.65 -22.71
N GLU A 384 23.77 17.64 -22.60
CA GLU A 384 23.41 16.21 -22.61
C GLU A 384 22.61 15.81 -21.36
N GLU A 385 22.97 16.31 -20.19
CA GLU A 385 22.21 16.09 -18.94
C GLU A 385 20.83 16.74 -19.02
N GLN A 386 20.72 17.93 -19.60
CA GLN A 386 19.43 18.60 -19.79
C GLN A 386 18.53 17.81 -20.73
N GLU A 387 19.05 17.38 -21.89
CA GLU A 387 18.31 16.55 -22.85
C GLU A 387 17.86 15.23 -22.22
N LEU A 388 18.71 14.60 -21.41
CA LEU A 388 18.38 13.38 -20.68
C LEU A 388 17.22 13.60 -19.71
N ILE A 389 17.26 14.67 -18.90
CA ILE A 389 16.20 14.97 -17.94
C ILE A 389 14.88 15.27 -18.64
N GLU A 390 14.89 15.97 -19.77
CA GLU A 390 13.67 16.21 -20.57
C GLU A 390 13.04 14.89 -21.05
N LYS A 391 13.84 13.91 -21.50
CA LYS A 391 13.36 12.59 -21.90
C LYS A 391 12.77 11.80 -20.72
N ILE A 392 13.43 11.86 -19.56
CA ILE A 392 12.95 11.24 -18.33
C ILE A 392 11.63 11.90 -17.88
N HIS A 393 11.59 13.22 -17.86
CA HIS A 393 10.39 13.97 -17.53
C HIS A 393 9.21 13.60 -18.43
N TYR A 394 9.43 13.54 -19.75
CA TYR A 394 8.41 13.09 -20.70
C TYR A 394 7.89 11.69 -20.36
N SER A 395 8.76 10.76 -20.02
CA SER A 395 8.38 9.39 -19.68
C SER A 395 7.51 9.32 -18.42
N PHE A 396 7.89 10.04 -17.34
CA PHE A 396 7.09 10.11 -16.12
C PHE A 396 5.70 10.74 -16.37
N MET A 397 5.67 11.86 -17.12
CA MET A 397 4.43 12.59 -17.39
C MET A 397 3.46 11.85 -18.30
N ASN A 398 3.90 10.81 -19.02
CA ASN A 398 3.06 10.01 -19.91
C ASN A 398 2.69 8.63 -19.35
N SER A 399 3.12 8.28 -18.13
CA SER A 399 2.75 7.02 -17.49
C SER A 399 1.32 7.10 -16.93
N GLU A 400 0.36 6.50 -17.63
CA GLU A 400 -1.05 6.49 -17.18
C GLU A 400 -1.25 5.68 -15.89
N LYS A 401 -0.51 4.58 -15.73
CA LYS A 401 -0.58 3.77 -14.51
C LYS A 401 -0.06 4.54 -13.30
N LEU A 402 1.05 5.27 -13.45
CA LEU A 402 1.58 6.12 -12.39
C LEU A 402 0.57 7.21 -12.02
N LYS A 403 -0.04 7.88 -13.00
CA LYS A 403 -1.09 8.88 -12.75
C LYS A 403 -2.28 8.29 -12.00
N LYS A 404 -2.73 7.08 -12.35
CA LYS A 404 -3.82 6.39 -11.62
C LYS A 404 -3.46 6.18 -10.16
N HIS A 405 -2.26 5.68 -9.88
CA HIS A 405 -1.79 5.41 -8.52
C HIS A 405 -1.60 6.70 -7.71
N MET A 406 -1.08 7.76 -8.33
CA MET A 406 -0.95 9.05 -7.64
C MET A 406 -2.32 9.65 -7.31
N ARG A 407 -3.31 9.56 -8.20
CA ARG A 407 -4.70 9.95 -7.85
C ARG A 407 -5.23 9.17 -6.65
N CYS A 408 -4.94 7.87 -6.55
CA CYS A 408 -5.30 7.05 -5.41
C CYS A 408 -4.62 7.58 -4.13
N LEU A 409 -3.30 7.84 -4.16
CA LEU A 409 -2.55 8.41 -3.04
C LEU A 409 -3.11 9.78 -2.60
N PHE A 410 -3.50 10.64 -3.54
CA PHE A 410 -4.09 11.94 -3.22
C PHE A 410 -5.52 11.83 -2.68
N THR A 411 -6.30 10.86 -3.19
CA THR A 411 -7.73 10.72 -2.82
C THR A 411 -7.89 10.09 -1.44
N TYR A 412 -7.09 9.07 -1.14
CA TYR A 412 -7.20 8.27 0.09
C TYR A 412 -6.07 8.55 1.09
N GLY A 413 -5.17 9.50 0.77
CA GLY A 413 -4.01 9.78 1.59
C GLY A 413 -3.97 11.16 2.21
N GLY A 414 -3.09 11.31 3.21
CA GLY A 414 -2.81 12.55 3.91
C GLY A 414 -1.54 12.47 4.73
N MET A 415 -1.14 13.60 5.32
CA MET A 415 0.02 13.64 6.22
C MET A 415 -0.25 12.92 7.55
N TYR A 416 -1.49 12.94 7.99
CA TYR A 416 -1.94 12.27 9.21
C TYR A 416 -3.44 12.00 9.13
N LEU A 417 -3.90 11.06 9.97
CA LEU A 417 -5.31 10.78 10.18
C LEU A 417 -5.58 10.62 11.68
N VAL A 418 -6.72 11.13 12.16
CA VAL A 418 -7.24 10.79 13.48
C VAL A 418 -8.45 9.87 13.30
N CYS A 419 -8.32 8.62 13.69
CA CYS A 419 -9.37 7.62 13.59
C CYS A 419 -9.53 6.88 14.91
N ASN A 420 -10.74 6.78 15.43
CA ASN A 420 -11.07 6.10 16.69
C ASN A 420 -10.13 6.47 17.87
N SER A 421 -9.81 7.75 18.01
CA SER A 421 -8.86 8.30 19.00
C SER A 421 -7.40 7.91 18.81
N ASN A 422 -7.03 7.27 17.69
CA ASN A 422 -5.64 7.02 17.29
C ASN A 422 -5.20 8.13 16.34
N LEU A 423 -4.05 8.72 16.59
CA LEU A 423 -3.34 9.62 15.67
C LEU A 423 -2.38 8.77 14.82
N LEU A 424 -2.64 8.68 13.53
CA LEU A 424 -1.85 7.94 12.58
C LEU A 424 -1.02 8.91 11.76
N TYR A 425 0.28 8.70 11.67
CA TYR A 425 1.20 9.45 10.84
C TYR A 425 2.48 8.64 10.63
N HIS A 426 3.15 8.86 9.52
CA HIS A 426 4.46 8.25 9.27
C HIS A 426 5.56 8.95 10.10
N ALA A 427 6.64 8.26 10.42
CA ALA A 427 7.71 8.76 11.30
C ALA A 427 8.32 10.08 10.80
N ARG A 428 8.61 11.00 11.73
CA ARG A 428 9.21 12.31 11.45
C ARG A 428 10.70 12.20 11.12
N SER A 429 11.12 12.75 10.00
CA SER A 429 12.54 12.95 9.68
C SER A 429 13.22 14.08 10.50
N GLU A 430 12.45 14.94 11.14
CA GLU A 430 12.95 16.10 11.88
C GLU A 430 13.68 15.74 13.19
N GLU A 431 13.36 14.61 13.82
CA GLU A 431 14.03 14.19 15.04
C GLU A 431 15.53 13.92 14.86
N ARG A 432 15.96 13.55 13.66
CA ARG A 432 17.39 13.41 13.33
C ARG A 432 18.15 14.73 13.28
N ARG A 433 17.48 15.85 13.07
CA ARG A 433 18.13 17.20 13.04
C ARG A 433 18.50 17.73 14.40
N VAL A 434 17.87 17.28 15.46
CA VAL A 434 18.06 17.83 16.83
C VAL A 434 19.03 16.99 17.66
N GLY A 435 19.63 15.93 17.09
CA GLY A 435 20.57 15.05 17.82
C GLY A 435 19.93 14.30 18.98
N LYS A 436 18.61 14.21 19.01
CA LYS A 436 17.90 13.36 19.97
C LYS A 436 17.67 12.03 19.31
N GLU A 437 18.47 11.05 19.69
CA GLU A 437 18.19 9.65 19.37
C GLU A 437 16.80 9.29 19.91
N CYS A 438 15.98 8.65 19.07
CA CYS A 438 14.78 7.99 19.54
C CYS A 438 15.18 6.95 20.58
N ARG A 439 14.79 7.18 21.83
CA ARG A 439 14.92 6.22 22.91
C ARG A 439 13.66 5.40 23.03
#